data_6f5cb434b28c6830019e1fc60d77acc8
#
_entry.id   6f5cb434b28c6830019e1fc60d77acc8
#
_cell.length_a   1.000
_cell.length_b   1.000
_cell.length_c   1.000
_cell.angle_alpha   90.00
_cell.angle_beta   90.00
_cell.angle_gamma   90.00
#
_symmetry.space_group_name_H-M   'P 1'
#
loop_
_entity.id
_entity.type
_entity.pdbx_description
1 polymer ?
#
loop_
_entity_poly.entity_id
_entity_poly.type
_entity_poly.pdbx_seq_one_letter_code
_entity_poly.pdbx_strand_id
1 'polypeptide(L)'
;MSAIILGIESSCDDTSAAVIKDGYLLSNVVSSQAVHEAYGGVVPELASRAHQQNIVPVVHEALKRAGVTKEELSAVAFTRGPGLMGSLLVGVSFAKGFARSLGIPLIDVNHLTGHVLAHFIKAEGEENIQPKFPFLCLLVSGGNSQIILVKAYNLSLIHISEPTRRRGIS
;
A
#
# COMPACT_ATOMS: atom_id res chain seq x y z
N MET A 1 18.19 -13.25 -11.04
CA MET A 1 17.51 -12.12 -11.75
C MET A 1 17.06 -11.15 -10.70
N SER A 2 17.33 -9.86 -10.87
CA SER A 2 16.85 -8.80 -9.97
C SER A 2 15.38 -8.53 -10.26
N ALA A 3 14.54 -8.43 -9.23
CA ALA A 3 13.12 -8.14 -9.36
C ALA A 3 12.83 -6.69 -8.98
N ILE A 4 12.26 -5.92 -9.91
CA ILE A 4 11.82 -4.54 -9.69
C ILE A 4 10.29 -4.52 -9.71
N ILE A 5 9.67 -4.10 -8.60
CA ILE A 5 8.23 -4.13 -8.41
C ILE A 5 7.72 -2.70 -8.16
N LEU A 6 6.70 -2.32 -8.91
CA LEU A 6 5.91 -1.12 -8.64
C LEU A 6 4.73 -1.49 -7.75
N GLY A 7 4.66 -0.90 -6.55
CA GLY A 7 3.51 -1.00 -5.64
C GLY A 7 2.59 0.20 -5.76
N ILE A 8 1.27 -0.02 -5.78
CA ILE A 8 0.23 1.02 -5.88
C ILE A 8 -0.76 0.86 -4.74
N GLU A 9 -1.01 1.95 -4.00
CA GLU A 9 -1.95 2.02 -2.90
C GLU A 9 -2.96 3.15 -3.14
N SER A 10 -4.25 2.83 -3.02
CA SER A 10 -5.35 3.78 -3.15
C SER A 10 -6.57 3.39 -2.30
N SER A 11 -6.36 2.76 -1.14
CA SER A 11 -7.47 2.17 -0.37
C SER A 11 -8.35 3.16 0.38
N CYS A 12 -7.87 4.39 0.65
CA CYS A 12 -8.60 5.40 1.40
C CYS A 12 -8.54 6.76 0.67
N ASP A 13 -7.77 7.72 1.16
CA ASP A 13 -7.66 9.08 0.64
C ASP A 13 -6.28 9.37 0.02
N ASP A 14 -5.23 8.71 0.45
CA ASP A 14 -3.89 8.91 -0.11
C ASP A 14 -3.67 8.06 -1.37
N THR A 15 -3.15 8.70 -2.42
CA THR A 15 -2.66 8.00 -3.62
C THR A 15 -1.17 7.79 -3.47
N SER A 16 -0.71 6.54 -3.42
CA SER A 16 0.70 6.24 -3.22
C SER A 16 1.24 5.27 -4.25
N ALA A 17 2.51 5.46 -4.62
CA ALA A 17 3.28 4.51 -5.41
C ALA A 17 4.70 4.39 -4.89
N ALA A 18 5.21 3.17 -4.85
CA ALA A 18 6.57 2.86 -4.42
C ALA A 18 7.25 1.90 -5.41
N VAL A 19 8.56 2.04 -5.57
CA VAL A 19 9.37 1.12 -6.36
C VAL A 19 10.34 0.39 -5.41
N ILE A 20 10.30 -0.93 -5.47
CA ILE A 20 11.15 -1.82 -4.66
C ILE A 20 12.00 -2.67 -5.59
N LYS A 21 13.29 -2.79 -5.31
CA LYS A 21 14.23 -3.67 -6.01
C LYS A 21 14.86 -4.64 -5.04
N ASP A 22 14.62 -5.94 -5.20
CA ASP A 22 15.19 -7.00 -4.36
C ASP A 22 15.00 -6.77 -2.85
N GLY A 23 13.86 -6.19 -2.45
CA GLY A 23 13.52 -5.85 -1.08
C GLY A 23 14.02 -4.47 -0.61
N TYR A 24 14.75 -3.74 -1.42
CA TYR A 24 15.19 -2.37 -1.12
C TYR A 24 14.24 -1.34 -1.72
N LEU A 25 13.85 -0.37 -0.91
CA LEU A 25 13.03 0.76 -1.33
C LEU A 25 13.86 1.72 -2.17
N LEU A 26 13.50 1.90 -3.44
CA LEU A 26 14.13 2.88 -4.32
C LEU A 26 13.38 4.22 -4.29
N SER A 27 12.06 4.18 -4.18
CA SER A 27 11.23 5.38 -4.07
C SER A 27 9.91 5.09 -3.36
N ASN A 28 9.38 6.11 -2.69
CA ASN A 28 8.03 6.13 -2.13
C ASN A 28 7.45 7.53 -2.34
N VAL A 29 6.34 7.62 -3.06
CA VAL A 29 5.64 8.87 -3.38
C VAL A 29 4.23 8.77 -2.88
N VAL A 30 3.83 9.74 -2.05
CA VAL A 30 2.49 9.86 -1.48
C VAL A 30 1.91 11.20 -1.89
N SER A 31 0.68 11.18 -2.41
CA SER A 31 -0.13 12.37 -2.69
C SER A 31 -1.32 12.37 -1.76
N SER A 32 -1.23 13.16 -0.69
CA SER A 32 -2.31 13.33 0.28
C SER A 32 -3.37 14.29 -0.23
N GLN A 33 -4.62 14.08 0.23
CA GLN A 33 -5.79 14.85 -0.19
C GLN A 33 -6.24 15.80 0.91
N ALA A 34 -5.68 17.01 0.94
CA ALA A 34 -6.04 18.06 1.92
C ALA A 34 -7.53 18.48 1.84
N VAL A 35 -8.23 18.19 0.74
CA VAL A 35 -9.64 18.52 0.55
C VAL A 35 -10.55 17.95 1.67
N HIS A 36 -10.17 16.83 2.27
CA HIS A 36 -10.96 16.16 3.30
C HIS A 36 -10.95 16.87 4.66
N GLU A 37 -9.97 17.72 4.92
CA GLU A 37 -9.88 18.51 6.16
C GLU A 37 -11.08 19.43 6.33
N ALA A 38 -11.58 20.00 5.24
CA ALA A 38 -12.75 20.89 5.23
C ALA A 38 -14.07 20.18 5.58
N TYR A 39 -14.11 18.84 5.48
CA TYR A 39 -15.31 18.03 5.72
C TYR A 39 -15.26 17.24 7.03
N GLY A 40 -14.19 17.40 7.81
CA GLY A 40 -14.03 16.68 9.08
C GLY A 40 -13.81 15.17 8.93
N GLY A 41 -13.45 14.69 7.75
CA GLY A 41 -13.17 13.27 7.44
C GLY A 41 -13.24 12.96 5.96
N VAL A 42 -12.90 11.73 5.61
CA VAL A 42 -12.83 11.30 4.22
C VAL A 42 -14.20 11.23 3.56
N VAL A 43 -14.37 11.93 2.43
CA VAL A 43 -15.55 11.85 1.57
C VAL A 43 -15.23 10.90 0.41
N PRO A 44 -15.86 9.70 0.34
CA PRO A 44 -15.45 8.63 -0.59
C PRO A 44 -15.48 9.02 -2.06
N GLU A 45 -16.46 9.84 -2.47
CA GLU A 45 -16.56 10.29 -3.86
C GLU A 45 -15.44 11.26 -4.23
N LEU A 46 -15.10 12.19 -3.34
CA LEU A 46 -13.97 13.12 -3.56
C LEU A 46 -12.65 12.36 -3.58
N ALA A 47 -12.49 11.37 -2.67
CA ALA A 47 -11.30 10.52 -2.64
C ALA A 47 -11.10 9.79 -3.98
N SER A 48 -12.13 9.14 -4.52
CA SER A 48 -12.02 8.42 -5.78
C SER A 48 -11.70 9.33 -6.97
N ARG A 49 -12.27 10.54 -7.03
CA ARG A 49 -11.95 11.54 -8.05
C ARG A 49 -10.50 12.04 -7.97
N ALA A 50 -10.03 12.28 -6.76
CA ALA A 50 -8.64 12.69 -6.54
C ALA A 50 -7.65 11.58 -6.92
N HIS A 51 -7.95 10.30 -6.62
CA HIS A 51 -7.14 9.18 -7.09
C HIS A 51 -7.05 9.13 -8.61
N GLN A 52 -8.14 9.38 -9.35
CA GLN A 52 -8.13 9.43 -10.81
C GLN A 52 -7.19 10.50 -11.37
N GLN A 53 -7.11 11.64 -10.69
CA GLN A 53 -6.22 12.75 -11.09
C GLN A 53 -4.76 12.46 -10.72
N ASN A 54 -4.52 11.82 -9.56
CA ASN A 54 -3.20 11.72 -8.97
C ASN A 54 -2.44 10.45 -9.37
N ILE A 55 -3.12 9.36 -9.76
CA ILE A 55 -2.47 8.05 -9.91
C ILE A 55 -1.38 8.06 -11.00
N VAL A 56 -1.62 8.71 -12.13
CA VAL A 56 -0.64 8.80 -13.22
C VAL A 56 0.59 9.62 -12.81
N PRO A 57 0.44 10.88 -12.32
CA PRO A 57 1.60 11.66 -11.89
C PRO A 57 2.34 11.02 -10.71
N VAL A 58 1.66 10.38 -9.76
CA VAL A 58 2.30 9.70 -8.62
C VAL A 58 3.15 8.52 -9.10
N VAL A 59 2.63 7.67 -9.98
CA VAL A 59 3.39 6.56 -10.56
C VAL A 59 4.57 7.05 -11.39
N HIS A 60 4.36 8.09 -12.20
CA HIS A 60 5.44 8.70 -12.99
C HIS A 60 6.58 9.21 -12.08
N GLU A 61 6.23 9.93 -11.04
CA GLU A 61 7.22 10.48 -10.09
C GLU A 61 7.92 9.37 -9.31
N ALA A 62 7.22 8.30 -8.94
CA ALA A 62 7.82 7.15 -8.27
C ALA A 62 8.89 6.46 -9.14
N LEU A 63 8.59 6.21 -10.40
CA LEU A 63 9.54 5.64 -11.36
C LEU A 63 10.74 6.58 -11.58
N LYS A 64 10.48 7.88 -11.76
CA LYS A 64 11.52 8.91 -11.93
C LYS A 64 12.47 8.96 -10.73
N ARG A 65 11.95 9.00 -9.50
CA ARG A 65 12.78 9.02 -8.28
C ARG A 65 13.58 7.73 -8.09
N ALA A 66 13.01 6.61 -8.49
CA ALA A 66 13.70 5.33 -8.47
C ALA A 66 14.80 5.21 -9.54
N GLY A 67 14.85 6.11 -10.54
CA GLY A 67 15.73 5.98 -11.69
C GLY A 67 15.43 4.77 -12.56
N VAL A 68 14.16 4.32 -12.61
CA VAL A 68 13.71 3.10 -13.26
C VAL A 68 12.72 3.45 -14.36
N THR A 69 12.88 2.83 -15.53
CA THR A 69 11.89 2.91 -16.61
C THR A 69 10.77 1.87 -16.40
N LYS A 70 9.62 2.08 -17.00
CA LYS A 70 8.50 1.12 -16.88
C LYS A 70 8.81 -0.24 -17.52
N GLU A 71 9.69 -0.27 -18.50
CA GLU A 71 10.14 -1.47 -19.20
C GLU A 71 11.03 -2.37 -18.33
N GLU A 72 11.65 -1.82 -17.28
CA GLU A 72 12.49 -2.55 -16.34
C GLU A 72 11.68 -3.24 -15.22
N LEU A 73 10.38 -2.92 -15.12
CA LEU A 73 9.52 -3.51 -14.11
C LEU A 73 9.31 -5.01 -14.35
N SER A 74 9.46 -5.79 -13.28
CA SER A 74 9.21 -7.22 -13.27
C SER A 74 7.75 -7.57 -12.93
N ALA A 75 7.06 -6.71 -12.17
CA ALA A 75 5.67 -6.88 -11.77
C ALA A 75 5.05 -5.56 -11.29
N VAL A 76 3.72 -5.51 -11.27
CA VAL A 76 2.94 -4.48 -10.59
C VAL A 76 2.18 -5.10 -9.42
N ALA A 77 2.35 -4.55 -8.22
CA ALA A 77 1.56 -4.90 -7.05
C ALA A 77 0.52 -3.81 -6.77
N PHE A 78 -0.66 -4.17 -6.31
CA PHE A 78 -1.71 -3.21 -5.96
C PHE A 78 -2.50 -3.67 -4.75
N THR A 79 -3.05 -2.71 -4.00
CA THR A 79 -3.94 -3.01 -2.88
C THR A 79 -5.31 -3.45 -3.38
N ARG A 80 -5.65 -4.73 -3.08
CA ARG A 80 -6.96 -5.31 -3.39
C ARG A 80 -8.05 -4.81 -2.45
N GLY A 81 -7.71 -4.54 -1.20
CA GLY A 81 -8.59 -4.20 -0.09
C GLY A 81 -8.12 -4.79 1.23
N PRO A 82 -8.80 -4.49 2.35
CA PRO A 82 -9.99 -3.64 2.46
C PRO A 82 -9.72 -2.15 2.20
N GLY A 83 -10.79 -1.39 1.91
CA GLY A 83 -10.74 0.05 1.67
C GLY A 83 -12.02 0.59 1.04
N LEU A 84 -12.03 1.86 0.69
CA LEU A 84 -13.14 2.53 0.01
C LEU A 84 -13.27 1.99 -1.42
N MET A 85 -14.43 1.48 -1.78
CA MET A 85 -14.67 0.80 -3.06
C MET A 85 -14.28 1.66 -4.27
N GLY A 86 -14.70 2.93 -4.30
CA GLY A 86 -14.39 3.85 -5.41
C GLY A 86 -12.89 4.12 -5.53
N SER A 87 -12.21 4.30 -4.41
CA SER A 87 -10.76 4.52 -4.34
C SER A 87 -9.99 3.27 -4.80
N LEU A 88 -10.35 2.10 -4.30
CA LEU A 88 -9.76 0.82 -4.71
C LEU A 88 -9.93 0.57 -6.22
N LEU A 89 -11.13 0.84 -6.78
CA LEU A 89 -11.39 0.65 -8.21
C LEU A 89 -10.43 1.46 -9.09
N VAL A 90 -10.04 2.66 -8.69
CA VAL A 90 -9.08 3.48 -9.45
C VAL A 90 -7.72 2.79 -9.50
N GLY A 91 -7.14 2.43 -8.33
CA GLY A 91 -5.83 1.78 -8.28
C GLY A 91 -5.81 0.43 -8.97
N VAL A 92 -6.84 -0.40 -8.74
CA VAL A 92 -6.97 -1.72 -9.37
C VAL A 92 -7.06 -1.60 -10.90
N SER A 93 -7.90 -0.70 -11.41
CA SER A 93 -8.07 -0.52 -12.87
C SER A 93 -6.81 -0.01 -13.53
N PHE A 94 -6.13 0.96 -12.89
CA PHE A 94 -4.85 1.47 -13.38
C PHE A 94 -3.79 0.35 -13.38
N ALA A 95 -3.61 -0.36 -12.26
CA ALA A 95 -2.62 -1.42 -12.14
C ALA A 95 -2.82 -2.54 -13.17
N LYS A 96 -4.08 -2.96 -13.40
CA LYS A 96 -4.43 -3.95 -14.41
C LYS A 96 -4.09 -3.48 -15.83
N GLY A 97 -4.49 -2.26 -16.19
CA GLY A 97 -4.18 -1.67 -17.50
C GLY A 97 -2.68 -1.54 -17.72
N PHE A 98 -1.97 -1.05 -16.71
CA PHE A 98 -0.53 -0.80 -16.77
C PHE A 98 0.26 -2.13 -16.87
N ALA A 99 0.00 -3.10 -16.00
CA ALA A 99 0.66 -4.41 -16.07
C ALA A 99 0.39 -5.13 -17.40
N ARG A 100 -0.87 -5.08 -17.88
CA ARG A 100 -1.26 -5.68 -19.17
C ARG A 100 -0.54 -5.02 -20.35
N SER A 101 -0.39 -3.70 -20.34
CA SER A 101 0.29 -2.98 -21.43
C SER A 101 1.77 -3.34 -21.54
N LEU A 102 2.40 -3.75 -20.42
CA LEU A 102 3.80 -4.14 -20.35
C LEU A 102 4.00 -5.67 -20.47
N GLY A 103 2.91 -6.44 -20.43
CA GLY A 103 2.99 -7.90 -20.46
C GLY A 103 3.63 -8.53 -19.22
N ILE A 104 3.55 -7.82 -18.05
CA ILE A 104 4.17 -8.26 -16.79
C ILE A 104 3.13 -8.74 -15.78
N PRO A 105 3.53 -9.58 -14.80
CA PRO A 105 2.65 -10.06 -13.75
C PRO A 105 1.98 -8.95 -12.92
N LEU A 106 0.75 -9.23 -12.50
CA LEU A 106 -0.02 -8.40 -11.58
C LEU A 106 -0.20 -9.14 -10.25
N ILE A 107 0.10 -8.48 -9.13
CA ILE A 107 0.06 -9.06 -7.78
C ILE A 107 -0.97 -8.31 -6.94
N ASP A 108 -1.97 -9.01 -6.45
CA ASP A 108 -2.92 -8.44 -5.51
C ASP A 108 -2.42 -8.57 -4.06
N VAL A 109 -2.52 -7.49 -3.30
CA VAL A 109 -2.06 -7.42 -1.92
C VAL A 109 -3.21 -6.99 -1.01
N ASN A 110 -3.37 -7.69 0.11
CA ASN A 110 -4.28 -7.25 1.16
C ASN A 110 -3.66 -6.04 1.89
N HIS A 111 -4.45 -4.99 2.11
CA HIS A 111 -4.02 -3.73 2.74
C HIS A 111 -3.36 -3.95 4.11
N LEU A 112 -3.99 -4.75 4.99
CA LEU A 112 -3.47 -5.04 6.34
C LEU A 112 -2.19 -5.88 6.28
N THR A 113 -2.10 -6.80 5.33
CA THR A 113 -0.88 -7.55 5.05
C THR A 113 0.25 -6.63 4.61
N GLY A 114 -0.06 -5.63 3.78
CA GLY A 114 0.90 -4.60 3.36
C GLY A 114 1.49 -3.85 4.56
N HIS A 115 0.68 -3.46 5.54
CA HIS A 115 1.15 -2.83 6.77
C HIS A 115 2.12 -3.72 7.56
N VAL A 116 1.81 -5.01 7.69
CA VAL A 116 2.70 -5.97 8.39
C VAL A 116 4.01 -6.15 7.62
N LEU A 117 3.94 -6.33 6.30
CA LEU A 117 5.11 -6.59 5.47
C LEU A 117 5.99 -5.36 5.26
N ALA A 118 5.49 -4.14 5.49
CA ALA A 118 6.27 -2.92 5.44
C ALA A 118 7.50 -2.95 6.37
N HIS A 119 7.44 -3.70 7.48
CA HIS A 119 8.57 -3.88 8.40
C HIS A 119 9.75 -4.68 7.80
N PHE A 120 9.56 -5.33 6.66
CA PHE A 120 10.62 -6.07 5.97
C PHE A 120 11.23 -5.31 4.79
N ILE A 121 10.74 -4.10 4.51
CA ILE A 121 11.33 -3.23 3.48
C ILE A 121 12.68 -2.72 4.00
N LYS A 122 13.68 -2.78 3.14
CA LYS A 122 15.03 -2.29 3.42
C LYS A 122 15.22 -0.91 2.80
N ALA A 123 15.91 -0.02 3.52
CA ALA A 123 16.37 1.25 2.98
C ALA A 123 17.90 1.24 2.85
N GLU A 124 18.42 1.83 1.79
CA GLU A 124 19.87 1.94 1.58
C GLU A 124 20.48 2.92 2.60
N GLY A 125 21.59 2.54 3.22
CA GLY A 125 22.29 3.36 4.21
C GLY A 125 21.65 3.36 5.60
N GLU A 126 20.59 2.60 5.85
CA GLU A 126 19.96 2.46 7.16
C GLU A 126 20.25 1.10 7.79
N GLU A 127 20.18 1.04 9.14
CA GLU A 127 20.22 -0.22 9.86
C GLU A 127 18.86 -0.95 9.65
N ASN A 128 18.87 -1.95 8.78
CA ASN A 128 17.67 -2.69 8.40
C ASN A 128 17.34 -3.78 9.44
N ILE A 129 16.81 -3.37 10.59
CA ILE A 129 16.36 -4.28 11.65
C ILE A 129 15.02 -4.90 11.23
N GLN A 130 15.05 -6.20 10.94
CA GLN A 130 13.84 -6.93 10.55
C GLN A 130 13.32 -7.80 11.70
N PRO A 131 11.99 -7.88 11.90
CA PRO A 131 11.42 -8.76 12.89
C PRO A 131 11.72 -10.23 12.56
N LYS A 132 12.02 -11.03 13.60
CA LYS A 132 12.23 -12.47 13.46
C LYS A 132 10.93 -13.22 13.74
N PHE A 133 10.59 -14.19 12.91
CA PHE A 133 9.42 -15.03 13.08
C PHE A 133 9.58 -16.02 14.25
N PRO A 134 8.51 -16.32 15.03
CA PRO A 134 7.24 -15.59 15.02
C PRO A 134 7.33 -14.27 15.80
N PHE A 135 6.50 -13.28 15.45
CA PHE A 135 6.40 -12.01 16.20
C PHE A 135 4.95 -11.55 16.33
N LEU A 136 4.68 -10.68 17.29
CA LEU A 136 3.41 -9.99 17.44
C LEU A 136 3.46 -8.64 16.75
N CYS A 137 2.48 -8.38 15.87
CA CYS A 137 2.27 -7.10 15.24
C CYS A 137 1.03 -6.43 15.81
N LEU A 138 1.18 -5.25 16.40
CA LEU A 138 0.07 -4.40 16.80
C LEU A 138 -0.27 -3.48 15.63
N LEU A 139 -1.41 -3.71 15.02
CA LEU A 139 -1.96 -2.86 13.97
C LEU A 139 -2.98 -1.91 14.57
N VAL A 140 -2.69 -0.61 14.54
CA VAL A 140 -3.59 0.44 15.04
C VAL A 140 -3.87 1.42 13.93
N SER A 141 -5.14 1.55 13.55
CA SER A 141 -5.62 2.53 12.59
C SER A 141 -6.92 3.16 13.08
N GLY A 142 -7.40 4.21 12.40
CA GLY A 142 -8.62 4.91 12.77
C GLY A 142 -9.88 4.02 12.87
N GLY A 143 -9.92 2.92 12.12
CA GLY A 143 -11.05 1.98 12.08
C GLY A 143 -10.77 0.60 12.65
N ASN A 144 -9.50 0.22 12.83
CA ASN A 144 -9.10 -1.13 13.24
C ASN A 144 -7.99 -1.08 14.28
N SER A 145 -8.12 -1.90 15.34
CA SER A 145 -7.04 -2.17 16.28
C SER A 145 -6.95 -3.67 16.46
N GLN A 146 -5.85 -4.27 16.04
CA GLN A 146 -5.69 -5.72 16.00
C GLN A 146 -4.30 -6.12 16.49
N ILE A 147 -4.23 -7.22 17.23
CA ILE A 147 -2.97 -7.90 17.54
C ILE A 147 -2.88 -9.15 16.67
N ILE A 148 -1.82 -9.24 15.90
CA ILE A 148 -1.62 -10.26 14.89
C ILE A 148 -0.37 -11.06 15.21
N LEU A 149 -0.50 -12.40 15.35
CA LEU A 149 0.65 -13.28 15.43
C LEU A 149 1.11 -13.61 14.00
N VAL A 150 2.29 -13.13 13.64
CA VAL A 150 2.91 -13.36 12.33
C VAL A 150 3.90 -14.50 12.42
N LYS A 151 3.62 -15.61 11.74
CA LYS A 151 4.43 -16.84 11.79
C LYS A 151 5.41 -17.00 10.63
N ALA A 152 5.07 -16.44 9.48
CA ALA A 152 5.87 -16.51 8.25
C ALA A 152 5.45 -15.41 7.25
N TYR A 153 6.22 -15.22 6.17
CA TYR A 153 5.91 -14.26 5.11
C TYR A 153 4.57 -14.52 4.39
N ASN A 154 4.20 -15.80 4.22
CA ASN A 154 2.94 -16.19 3.58
C ASN A 154 1.73 -16.17 4.53
N LEU A 155 1.89 -15.49 5.64
CA LEU A 155 0.87 -15.06 6.61
C LEU A 155 -0.13 -16.14 7.00
N SER A 156 0.28 -16.98 7.94
CA SER A 156 -0.66 -17.56 8.88
C SER A 156 -1.01 -16.48 9.93
N LEU A 157 -1.90 -15.55 9.56
CA LEU A 157 -2.41 -14.54 10.50
C LEU A 157 -3.38 -15.22 11.46
N ILE A 158 -2.99 -15.33 12.73
CA ILE A 158 -3.91 -15.71 13.80
C ILE A 158 -4.33 -14.39 14.46
N HIS A 159 -5.59 -14.03 14.28
CA HIS A 159 -6.23 -12.93 14.97
C HIS A 159 -6.31 -13.26 16.46
N ILE A 160 -5.62 -12.50 17.33
CA ILE A 160 -5.59 -12.80 18.77
C ILE A 160 -6.65 -12.01 19.53
N SER A 161 -6.98 -10.79 19.12
CA SER A 161 -8.11 -10.03 19.68
C SER A 161 -8.52 -8.85 18.81
N GLU A 162 -9.81 -8.54 18.77
CA GLU A 162 -10.34 -7.22 18.42
C GLU A 162 -10.64 -6.50 19.73
N PRO A 163 -9.98 -5.38 20.05
CA PRO A 163 -10.45 -4.52 21.12
C PRO A 163 -11.80 -3.93 20.70
N THR A 164 -12.85 -4.35 21.37
CA THR A 164 -14.16 -3.71 21.24
C THR A 164 -14.05 -2.28 21.72
N ARG A 165 -13.95 -1.33 20.79
CA ARG A 165 -14.07 0.08 21.12
C ARG A 165 -15.50 0.35 21.57
N ARG A 166 -15.72 0.48 22.91
CA ARG A 166 -16.93 1.10 23.39
C ARG A 166 -16.99 2.49 22.78
N ARG A 167 -17.89 2.71 21.83
CA ARG A 167 -18.30 4.06 21.46
C ARG A 167 -19.06 4.59 22.68
N GLY A 168 -18.37 5.40 23.50
CA GLY A 168 -19.02 6.16 24.55
C GLY A 168 -20.03 7.06 23.86
N ILE A 169 -21.29 6.91 24.22
CA ILE A 169 -22.36 7.86 23.88
C ILE A 169 -22.03 9.09 24.73
N SER A 170 -21.61 10.18 24.10
CA SER A 170 -21.61 11.51 24.66
C SER A 170 -22.81 12.26 24.13
#